data_9aaba521a7e231bbc1eec23295252f7f
#
_entry.id   9aaba521a7e231bbc1eec23295252f7f
#
_cell.length_a   1.000
_cell.length_b   1.000
_cell.length_c   1.000
_cell.angle_alpha   90.00
_cell.angle_beta   90.00
_cell.angle_gamma   90.00
#
_symmetry.space_group_name_H-M   'P 1'
#
loop_
_entity.id
_entity.type
_entity.pdbx_description
1 polymer ?
#
loop_
_entity_poly.entity_id
_entity_poly.type
_entity_poly.pdbx_seq_one_letter_code
_entity_poly.pdbx_strand_id
1 'polypeptide(L)'
;MMRSLFSAVSGLKAHQTKMDVIGNNIANVNTVAYKSQSVTFGDVYYQTTQVATGPNEASGKGGTNAKQIGLGSTVGAISVDPTAQGASERTDNTWDLMISGDKFFVVSNAGNTYFTRAGDFTTDLDGAIVTQSGANVMGWKADADGNIIKDRVQALYATSPEYTYTAPAATTGVTITGNVDSRETGDIAYTVNFYDSLGNEYQATLNLTYDSKDAAAGTTSYNVVGGSVTMLSLIHISEPTRHSLIS
;
A
#
# COMPACT_ATOMS: atom_id res chain seq x y z
N MET A 1 -3.49 52.96 -31.83
CA MET A 1 -2.62 51.83 -32.26
C MET A 1 -1.70 51.32 -31.16
N MET A 2 -1.06 52.16 -30.34
CA MET A 2 -0.20 51.72 -29.22
C MET A 2 -0.90 50.82 -28.23
N ARG A 3 -2.15 51.09 -27.85
CA ARG A 3 -2.91 50.30 -26.87
C ARG A 3 -3.14 48.85 -27.34
N SER A 4 -3.51 48.68 -28.61
CA SER A 4 -3.76 47.37 -29.18
C SER A 4 -2.46 46.51 -29.21
N LEU A 5 -1.32 47.16 -29.44
CA LEU A 5 -0.01 46.48 -29.37
C LEU A 5 0.31 46.01 -27.94
N PHE A 6 0.11 46.87 -26.92
CA PHE A 6 0.33 46.48 -25.53
C PHE A 6 -0.63 45.38 -25.07
N SER A 7 -1.91 45.44 -25.46
CA SER A 7 -2.88 44.37 -25.19
C SER A 7 -2.48 43.05 -25.85
N ALA A 8 -1.98 43.08 -27.10
CA ALA A 8 -1.51 41.91 -27.81
C ALA A 8 -0.23 41.32 -27.13
N VAL A 9 0.73 42.16 -26.74
CA VAL A 9 1.93 41.74 -26.03
C VAL A 9 1.62 41.08 -24.68
N SER A 10 0.66 41.66 -23.92
CA SER A 10 0.24 41.04 -22.65
C SER A 10 -0.40 39.68 -22.87
N GLY A 11 -1.24 39.52 -23.88
CA GLY A 11 -1.83 38.24 -24.26
C GLY A 11 -0.77 37.22 -24.68
N LEU A 12 0.20 37.63 -25.49
CA LEU A 12 1.31 36.74 -25.90
C LEU A 12 2.11 36.23 -24.70
N LYS A 13 2.48 37.12 -23.74
CA LYS A 13 3.17 36.71 -22.52
C LYS A 13 2.35 35.75 -21.66
N ALA A 14 1.05 35.99 -21.52
CA ALA A 14 0.17 35.09 -20.77
C ALA A 14 0.05 33.70 -21.44
N HIS A 15 -0.05 33.67 -22.78
CA HIS A 15 -0.06 32.42 -23.53
C HIS A 15 1.29 31.70 -23.53
N GLN A 16 2.41 32.43 -23.52
CA GLN A 16 3.74 31.87 -23.37
C GLN A 16 3.84 31.10 -22.02
N THR A 17 3.44 31.73 -20.91
CA THR A 17 3.41 31.06 -19.60
C THR A 17 2.52 29.81 -19.62
N LYS A 18 1.37 29.86 -20.32
CA LYS A 18 0.50 28.69 -20.46
C LYS A 18 1.22 27.57 -21.25
N MET A 19 1.94 27.90 -22.30
CA MET A 19 2.70 26.93 -23.09
C MET A 19 3.83 26.29 -22.27
N ASP A 20 4.52 27.06 -21.42
CA ASP A 20 5.55 26.55 -20.51
C ASP A 20 4.96 25.53 -19.53
N VAL A 21 3.79 25.82 -18.95
CA VAL A 21 3.09 24.89 -18.06
C VAL A 21 2.63 23.62 -18.79
N ILE A 22 2.10 23.76 -20.00
CA ILE A 22 1.71 22.60 -20.83
C ILE A 22 2.93 21.75 -21.16
N GLY A 23 4.04 22.40 -21.56
CA GLY A 23 5.30 21.71 -21.83
C GLY A 23 5.80 20.91 -20.62
N ASN A 24 5.72 21.49 -19.42
CA ASN A 24 6.06 20.80 -18.19
C ASN A 24 5.11 19.62 -17.90
N ASN A 25 3.80 19.76 -18.12
CA ASN A 25 2.85 18.66 -17.96
C ASN A 25 3.14 17.52 -18.93
N ILE A 26 3.49 17.82 -20.18
CA ILE A 26 3.84 16.80 -21.18
C ILE A 26 5.16 16.11 -20.81
N ALA A 27 6.16 16.88 -20.39
CA ALA A 27 7.45 16.32 -19.99
C ALA A 27 7.33 15.32 -18.83
N ASN A 28 6.35 15.53 -17.94
CA ASN A 28 6.12 14.72 -16.77
C ASN A 28 4.97 13.71 -16.91
N VAL A 29 4.51 13.41 -18.12
CA VAL A 29 3.37 12.48 -18.34
C VAL A 29 3.65 11.08 -17.80
N ASN A 30 4.92 10.64 -17.82
CA ASN A 30 5.37 9.35 -17.31
C ASN A 30 5.97 9.42 -15.89
N THR A 31 5.89 10.58 -15.24
CA THR A 31 6.37 10.71 -13.85
C THR A 31 5.32 10.19 -12.89
N VAL A 32 5.68 9.20 -12.07
CA VAL A 32 4.76 8.58 -11.09
C VAL A 32 4.26 9.64 -10.10
N ALA A 33 2.95 9.66 -9.88
CA ALA A 33 2.24 10.59 -8.99
C ALA A 33 2.39 12.08 -9.35
N TYR A 34 2.84 12.41 -10.56
CA TYR A 34 2.87 13.80 -11.03
C TYR A 34 1.45 14.40 -11.02
N LYS A 35 1.37 15.66 -10.62
CA LYS A 35 0.11 16.43 -10.58
C LYS A 35 0.17 17.53 -11.62
N SER A 36 -0.73 17.46 -12.60
CA SER A 36 -0.79 18.44 -13.67
C SER A 36 -1.12 19.83 -13.13
N GLN A 37 -0.49 20.83 -13.72
CA GLN A 37 -0.73 22.22 -13.42
C GLN A 37 -1.71 22.82 -14.43
N SER A 38 -2.57 23.71 -13.98
CA SER A 38 -3.48 24.47 -14.81
C SER A 38 -3.26 25.97 -14.66
N VAL A 39 -3.41 26.71 -15.76
CA VAL A 39 -3.23 28.16 -15.79
C VAL A 39 -4.57 28.82 -16.05
N THR A 40 -4.94 29.72 -15.16
CA THR A 40 -6.10 30.59 -15.34
C THR A 40 -5.66 31.99 -15.75
N PHE A 41 -6.48 32.63 -16.58
CA PHE A 41 -6.23 33.99 -17.01
C PHE A 41 -7.16 34.95 -16.28
N GLY A 42 -6.66 36.17 -16.06
CA GLY A 42 -7.43 37.31 -15.61
C GLY A 42 -7.37 38.39 -16.67
N ASP A 43 -8.42 39.19 -16.74
CA ASP A 43 -8.39 40.40 -17.54
C ASP A 43 -7.69 41.55 -16.78
N VAL A 44 -7.11 42.46 -17.56
CA VAL A 44 -6.54 43.68 -17.03
C VAL A 44 -7.66 44.74 -17.04
N TYR A 45 -7.45 45.87 -16.37
CA TYR A 45 -8.44 46.94 -16.24
C TYR A 45 -9.02 47.37 -17.59
N TYR A 46 -10.25 47.87 -17.54
CA TYR A 46 -10.96 48.48 -18.67
C TYR A 46 -10.81 50.01 -18.63
N GLN A 47 -10.57 50.58 -19.78
CA GLN A 47 -10.60 52.03 -19.96
C GLN A 47 -11.98 52.45 -20.50
N THR A 48 -12.67 53.31 -19.77
CA THR A 48 -13.94 53.88 -20.22
C THR A 48 -13.64 55.00 -21.21
N THR A 49 -14.10 54.88 -22.45
CA THR A 49 -13.99 55.89 -23.51
C THR A 49 -15.22 56.77 -23.58
N GLN A 50 -16.36 56.30 -23.15
CA GLN A 50 -17.60 57.04 -23.06
C GLN A 50 -18.34 56.58 -21.81
N VAL A 51 -18.80 57.54 -21.01
CA VAL A 51 -19.61 57.30 -19.81
C VAL A 51 -21.06 57.02 -20.23
N ALA A 52 -21.76 56.20 -19.51
CA ALA A 52 -23.20 55.99 -19.68
C ALA A 52 -23.96 57.24 -19.38
N THR A 53 -24.97 57.53 -20.18
CA THR A 53 -25.91 58.66 -19.94
C THR A 53 -27.30 58.10 -19.73
N GLY A 54 -28.02 58.62 -18.73
CA GLY A 54 -29.42 58.28 -18.50
C GLY A 54 -30.36 58.89 -19.58
N PRO A 55 -31.55 58.32 -19.67
CA PRO A 55 -32.56 58.88 -20.55
C PRO A 55 -32.96 60.32 -20.08
N ASN A 56 -33.21 61.25 -21.03
CA ASN A 56 -33.60 62.55 -20.76
C ASN A 56 -34.95 62.80 -21.43
N GLU A 57 -36.02 62.81 -20.63
CA GLU A 57 -37.40 63.03 -21.11
C GLU A 57 -37.62 64.41 -21.73
N ALA A 58 -36.96 65.43 -21.25
CA ALA A 58 -37.11 66.78 -21.77
C ALA A 58 -36.56 66.96 -23.21
N SER A 59 -35.59 66.12 -23.60
CA SER A 59 -35.01 66.17 -24.95
C SER A 59 -35.39 64.97 -25.83
N GLY A 60 -36.26 64.08 -25.34
CA GLY A 60 -36.67 62.85 -26.05
C GLY A 60 -35.51 61.90 -26.41
N LYS A 61 -34.33 61.99 -25.74
CA LYS A 61 -33.19 61.18 -25.98
C LYS A 61 -33.15 59.98 -25.02
N GLY A 62 -33.04 58.79 -25.58
CA GLY A 62 -32.79 57.58 -24.81
C GLY A 62 -31.38 57.52 -24.16
N GLY A 63 -31.22 56.77 -23.10
CA GLY A 63 -29.93 56.56 -22.45
C GLY A 63 -28.94 55.82 -23.36
N THR A 64 -27.65 56.07 -23.18
CA THR A 64 -26.54 55.36 -23.89
C THR A 64 -25.68 54.59 -22.90
N ASN A 65 -25.32 53.38 -23.28
CA ASN A 65 -24.41 52.53 -22.48
C ASN A 65 -22.96 53.05 -22.52
N ALA A 66 -22.21 52.76 -21.45
CA ALA A 66 -20.80 53.06 -21.40
C ALA A 66 -20.03 52.25 -22.47
N LYS A 67 -19.04 52.89 -23.10
CA LYS A 67 -18.09 52.21 -23.97
C LYS A 67 -16.78 52.03 -23.24
N GLN A 68 -16.34 50.78 -23.13
CA GLN A 68 -15.11 50.38 -22.42
C GLN A 68 -14.23 49.57 -23.36
N ILE A 69 -12.92 49.76 -23.24
CA ILE A 69 -11.90 49.01 -23.96
C ILE A 69 -11.00 48.32 -22.94
N GLY A 70 -10.87 46.99 -23.02
CA GLY A 70 -9.94 46.19 -22.22
C GLY A 70 -8.49 46.49 -22.55
N LEU A 71 -7.62 46.41 -21.57
CA LEU A 71 -6.16 46.70 -21.71
C LEU A 71 -5.30 45.44 -21.89
N GLY A 72 -5.92 44.25 -21.92
CA GLY A 72 -5.23 42.98 -22.16
C GLY A 72 -5.56 41.90 -21.15
N SER A 73 -4.75 40.87 -21.11
CA SER A 73 -4.89 39.74 -20.20
C SER A 73 -3.61 39.51 -19.40
N THR A 74 -3.73 38.90 -18.24
CA THR A 74 -2.62 38.49 -17.37
C THR A 74 -2.84 37.04 -16.90
N VAL A 75 -1.79 36.42 -16.38
CA VAL A 75 -1.93 35.13 -15.69
C VAL A 75 -2.56 35.41 -14.33
N GLY A 76 -3.72 34.78 -14.07
CA GLY A 76 -4.42 34.89 -12.79
C GLY A 76 -3.83 33.98 -11.73
N ALA A 77 -3.73 32.69 -12.03
CA ALA A 77 -3.14 31.70 -11.14
C ALA A 77 -2.57 30.50 -11.93
N ILE A 78 -1.58 29.86 -11.32
CA ILE A 78 -1.11 28.52 -11.72
C ILE A 78 -1.43 27.61 -10.56
N SER A 79 -2.39 26.70 -10.76
CA SER A 79 -2.90 25.83 -9.72
C SER A 79 -2.54 24.37 -9.99
N VAL A 80 -2.30 23.63 -8.90
CA VAL A 80 -2.10 22.19 -8.89
C VAL A 80 -3.23 21.56 -8.10
N ASP A 81 -3.82 20.47 -8.59
CA ASP A 81 -4.76 19.69 -7.82
C ASP A 81 -4.05 18.47 -7.21
N PRO A 82 -3.72 18.50 -5.91
CA PRO A 82 -3.03 17.40 -5.24
C PRO A 82 -3.91 16.17 -5.07
N THR A 83 -5.23 16.34 -5.10
CA THR A 83 -6.21 15.27 -4.88
C THR A 83 -6.60 14.55 -6.16
N ALA A 84 -6.40 15.15 -7.32
CA ALA A 84 -6.72 14.52 -8.60
C ALA A 84 -6.05 13.16 -8.73
N GLN A 85 -6.86 12.13 -8.99
CA GLN A 85 -6.39 10.77 -9.17
C GLN A 85 -6.09 10.52 -10.65
N GLY A 86 -4.89 9.99 -10.93
CA GLY A 86 -4.52 9.51 -12.26
C GLY A 86 -5.01 8.10 -12.54
N ALA A 87 -4.75 7.61 -13.74
CA ALA A 87 -4.97 6.21 -14.08
C ALA A 87 -3.96 5.31 -13.38
N SER A 88 -4.35 4.06 -13.09
CA SER A 88 -3.43 3.05 -12.60
C SER A 88 -2.58 2.51 -13.74
N GLU A 89 -1.31 2.32 -13.48
CA GLU A 89 -0.38 1.63 -14.35
C GLU A 89 -0.04 0.27 -13.76
N ARG A 90 0.05 -0.76 -14.60
CA ARG A 90 0.44 -2.10 -14.19
C ARG A 90 1.94 -2.27 -14.43
N THR A 91 2.71 -2.50 -13.38
CA THR A 91 4.17 -2.63 -13.43
C THR A 91 4.67 -4.06 -13.22
N ASP A 92 3.79 -4.99 -12.79
CA ASP A 92 4.11 -6.37 -12.40
C ASP A 92 5.18 -6.48 -11.28
N ASN A 93 5.43 -5.38 -10.56
CA ASN A 93 6.30 -5.35 -9.39
C ASN A 93 5.45 -5.43 -8.11
N THR A 94 5.86 -6.29 -7.17
CA THR A 94 5.11 -6.55 -5.92
C THR A 94 5.04 -5.35 -5.00
N TRP A 95 6.02 -4.46 -5.06
CA TRP A 95 6.12 -3.30 -4.18
C TRP A 95 5.50 -2.03 -4.74
N ASP A 96 5.07 -2.05 -5.99
CA ASP A 96 4.39 -0.91 -6.59
C ASP A 96 2.93 -0.89 -6.14
N LEU A 97 2.57 0.12 -5.38
CA LEU A 97 1.27 0.26 -4.75
C LEU A 97 0.57 1.54 -5.19
N MET A 98 -0.71 1.44 -5.48
CA MET A 98 -1.54 2.60 -5.78
C MET A 98 -2.62 2.78 -4.71
N ILE A 99 -2.79 4.00 -4.20
CA ILE A 99 -3.91 4.34 -3.32
C ILE A 99 -5.12 4.76 -4.16
N SER A 100 -6.25 4.08 -3.94
CA SER A 100 -7.55 4.52 -4.43
C SER A 100 -8.21 5.45 -3.44
N GLY A 101 -8.66 6.63 -3.88
CA GLY A 101 -9.26 7.67 -3.06
C GLY A 101 -8.31 8.81 -2.68
N ASP A 102 -8.73 9.69 -1.73
CA ASP A 102 -8.07 10.96 -1.41
C ASP A 102 -6.98 10.87 -0.34
N LYS A 103 -6.36 9.69 -0.20
CA LYS A 103 -5.35 9.43 0.83
C LYS A 103 -3.93 9.53 0.25
N PHE A 104 -2.93 9.58 1.14
CA PHE A 104 -1.53 9.66 0.81
C PHE A 104 -0.74 8.60 1.58
N PHE A 105 0.38 8.14 1.01
CA PHE A 105 1.39 7.42 1.75
C PHE A 105 2.14 8.40 2.68
N VAL A 106 2.45 7.93 3.87
CA VAL A 106 3.25 8.68 4.83
C VAL A 106 4.68 8.17 4.72
N VAL A 107 5.61 9.07 4.47
CA VAL A 107 7.03 8.73 4.37
C VAL A 107 7.85 9.62 5.30
N SER A 108 8.92 9.07 5.84
CA SER A 108 9.83 9.80 6.72
C SER A 108 11.24 9.85 6.14
N ASN A 109 11.78 11.04 6.07
CA ASN A 109 13.17 11.25 5.66
C ASN A 109 13.87 12.10 6.72
N ALA A 110 14.95 11.58 7.30
CA ALA A 110 15.75 12.24 8.33
C ALA A 110 14.91 12.84 9.49
N GLY A 111 13.85 12.12 9.93
CA GLY A 111 12.97 12.54 11.02
C GLY A 111 11.83 13.48 10.62
N ASN A 112 11.80 13.94 9.39
CA ASN A 112 10.69 14.75 8.86
C ASN A 112 9.67 13.85 8.16
N THR A 113 8.38 14.15 8.36
CA THR A 113 7.27 13.42 7.74
C THR A 113 6.80 14.14 6.49
N TYR A 114 6.66 13.39 5.40
CA TYR A 114 6.14 13.85 4.13
C TYR A 114 4.98 12.97 3.67
N PHE A 115 4.16 13.52 2.78
CA PHE A 115 3.03 12.82 2.19
C PHE A 115 3.24 12.70 0.69
N THR A 116 3.11 11.49 0.16
CA THR A 116 3.28 11.24 -1.28
C THR A 116 2.17 10.33 -1.80
N ARG A 117 1.91 10.39 -3.10
CA ARG A 117 1.11 9.40 -3.82
C ARG A 117 1.95 8.48 -4.72
N ALA A 118 3.24 8.77 -4.83
CA ALA A 118 4.16 7.86 -5.48
C ALA A 118 4.24 6.57 -4.67
N GLY A 119 3.93 5.47 -5.31
CA GLY A 119 3.89 4.14 -4.69
C GLY A 119 4.91 3.19 -5.29
N ASP A 120 5.92 3.70 -5.95
CA ASP A 120 7.07 3.01 -6.50
C ASP A 120 8.10 2.71 -5.40
N PHE A 121 7.75 1.75 -4.54
CA PHE A 121 8.57 1.40 -3.39
C PHE A 121 9.58 0.31 -3.73
N THR A 122 10.65 0.28 -2.93
CA THR A 122 11.68 -0.76 -2.94
C THR A 122 11.97 -1.22 -1.53
N THR A 123 12.65 -2.35 -1.38
CA THR A 123 13.09 -2.82 -0.08
C THR A 123 14.59 -2.53 0.07
N ASP A 124 14.98 -2.03 1.24
CA ASP A 124 16.36 -1.82 1.62
C ASP A 124 17.00 -3.13 2.11
N LEU A 125 18.31 -3.11 2.38
CA LEU A 125 19.09 -4.24 2.87
C LEU A 125 18.56 -4.79 4.20
N ASP A 126 18.03 -3.91 5.04
CA ASP A 126 17.41 -4.26 6.33
C ASP A 126 15.93 -4.72 6.18
N GLY A 127 15.43 -4.77 4.94
CA GLY A 127 14.05 -5.16 4.64
C GLY A 127 13.03 -4.05 4.89
N ALA A 128 13.45 -2.81 5.13
CA ALA A 128 12.55 -1.67 5.23
C ALA A 128 11.98 -1.30 3.87
N ILE A 129 10.70 -0.90 3.83
CA ILE A 129 10.08 -0.38 2.63
C ILE A 129 10.47 1.09 2.49
N VAL A 130 11.14 1.42 1.38
CA VAL A 130 11.64 2.76 1.11
C VAL A 130 11.19 3.27 -0.25
N THR A 131 11.12 4.58 -0.40
CA THR A 131 10.94 5.23 -1.70
C THR A 131 12.26 5.23 -2.47
N GLN A 132 12.22 5.51 -3.77
CA GLN A 132 13.45 5.63 -4.58
C GLN A 132 14.42 6.72 -4.08
N SER A 133 13.93 7.70 -3.32
CA SER A 133 14.74 8.73 -2.67
C SER A 133 15.31 8.31 -1.31
N GLY A 134 15.06 7.06 -0.86
CA GLY A 134 15.55 6.54 0.43
C GLY A 134 14.72 6.98 1.65
N ALA A 135 13.50 7.50 1.46
CA ALA A 135 12.62 7.80 2.58
C ALA A 135 11.85 6.55 3.02
N ASN A 136 11.82 6.27 4.32
CA ASN A 136 11.10 5.12 4.88
C ASN A 136 9.59 5.31 4.81
N VAL A 137 8.88 4.29 4.35
CA VAL A 137 7.41 4.26 4.38
C VAL A 137 6.97 3.98 5.81
N MET A 138 6.05 4.82 6.28
CA MET A 138 5.56 4.78 7.65
C MET A 138 4.16 4.18 7.72
N GLY A 139 3.91 3.38 8.74
CA GLY A 139 2.59 2.76 8.95
C GLY A 139 2.43 2.19 10.34
N TRP A 140 1.33 1.48 10.54
CA TRP A 140 1.05 0.73 11.76
C TRP A 140 1.44 -0.74 11.58
N LYS A 141 2.07 -1.31 12.59
CA LYS A 141 2.33 -2.75 12.62
C LYS A 141 1.07 -3.53 13.03
N ALA A 142 1.00 -4.77 12.57
CA ALA A 142 0.04 -5.74 13.09
C ALA A 142 0.64 -6.45 14.31
N ASP A 143 -0.24 -6.91 15.21
CA ASP A 143 0.09 -7.79 16.31
C ASP A 143 0.26 -9.24 15.83
N ALA A 144 0.72 -10.13 16.71
CA ALA A 144 0.83 -11.57 16.44
C ALA A 144 -0.49 -12.22 15.98
N ASP A 145 -1.62 -11.67 16.41
CA ASP A 145 -2.97 -12.09 16.04
C ASP A 145 -3.48 -11.47 14.72
N GLY A 146 -2.65 -10.65 14.05
CA GLY A 146 -3.00 -9.98 12.80
C GLY A 146 -3.83 -8.70 12.97
N ASN A 147 -4.07 -8.22 14.18
CA ASN A 147 -4.79 -6.98 14.44
C ASN A 147 -3.87 -5.76 14.28
N ILE A 148 -4.33 -4.73 13.60
CA ILE A 148 -3.56 -3.50 13.38
C ILE A 148 -3.57 -2.64 14.66
N ILE A 149 -2.40 -2.44 15.26
CA ILE A 149 -2.22 -1.60 16.43
C ILE A 149 -2.04 -0.14 15.98
N LYS A 150 -3.07 0.67 16.18
CA LYS A 150 -3.09 2.10 15.83
C LYS A 150 -2.49 2.98 16.93
N ASP A 151 -1.34 2.63 17.45
CA ASP A 151 -0.67 3.40 18.50
C ASP A 151 0.36 4.35 17.87
N ARG A 152 1.50 3.84 17.49
CA ARG A 152 2.61 4.63 16.95
C ARG A 152 2.87 4.31 15.49
N VAL A 153 3.00 5.34 14.66
CA VAL A 153 3.45 5.22 13.29
C VAL A 153 4.94 4.96 13.27
N GLN A 154 5.37 3.89 12.63
CA GLN A 154 6.77 3.48 12.56
C GLN A 154 7.13 3.02 11.14
N ALA A 155 8.43 2.86 10.85
CA ALA A 155 8.87 2.35 9.56
C ALA A 155 8.36 0.92 9.35
N LEU A 156 7.88 0.65 8.14
CA LEU A 156 7.40 -0.67 7.75
C LEU A 156 8.55 -1.51 7.20
N TYR A 157 8.69 -2.72 7.75
CA TYR A 157 9.67 -3.71 7.31
C TYR A 157 8.94 -4.88 6.68
N ALA A 158 9.31 -5.24 5.45
CA ALA A 158 8.72 -6.36 4.73
C ALA A 158 9.37 -7.70 5.09
N THR A 159 10.68 -7.70 5.32
CA THR A 159 11.51 -8.90 5.57
C THR A 159 12.22 -8.82 6.92
N SER A 160 11.52 -8.32 7.95
CA SER A 160 12.06 -8.37 9.31
C SER A 160 12.23 -9.82 9.76
N PRO A 161 13.28 -10.16 10.52
CA PRO A 161 13.42 -11.48 11.14
C PRO A 161 12.19 -11.93 11.92
N GLU A 162 11.46 -10.98 12.50
CA GLU A 162 10.21 -11.18 13.24
C GLU A 162 9.10 -11.82 12.37
N TYR A 163 9.11 -11.59 11.05
CA TYR A 163 8.14 -12.18 10.10
C TYR A 163 8.69 -13.38 9.32
N THR A 164 10.01 -13.58 9.38
CA THR A 164 10.68 -14.66 8.64
C THR A 164 10.69 -15.98 9.44
N TYR A 165 10.65 -15.89 10.75
CA TYR A 165 10.69 -17.05 11.62
C TYR A 165 9.45 -17.13 12.49
N THR A 166 8.75 -18.26 12.42
CA THR A 166 7.73 -18.61 13.42
C THR A 166 8.43 -19.27 14.60
N ALA A 167 8.26 -18.73 15.79
CA ALA A 167 8.81 -19.34 16.98
C ALA A 167 8.23 -20.75 17.16
N PRO A 168 9.05 -21.76 17.43
CA PRO A 168 8.56 -23.11 17.66
C PRO A 168 7.68 -23.14 18.92
N ALA A 169 6.57 -23.85 18.84
CA ALA A 169 5.64 -24.03 19.95
C ALA A 169 5.51 -25.53 20.28
N ALA A 170 5.61 -25.85 21.56
CA ALA A 170 5.38 -27.21 22.02
C ALA A 170 3.95 -27.65 21.77
N THR A 171 3.76 -28.89 21.37
CA THR A 171 2.44 -29.50 21.26
C THR A 171 1.85 -29.70 22.66
N THR A 172 0.75 -29.04 22.98
CA THR A 172 0.09 -29.08 24.30
C THR A 172 -1.01 -30.13 24.39
N GLY A 173 -1.49 -30.65 23.27
CA GLY A 173 -2.54 -31.65 23.24
C GLY A 173 -2.66 -32.32 21.90
N VAL A 174 -3.00 -33.59 21.92
CA VAL A 174 -3.25 -34.40 20.72
C VAL A 174 -4.61 -35.05 20.87
N THR A 175 -5.45 -34.92 19.87
CA THR A 175 -6.75 -35.60 19.82
C THR A 175 -6.74 -36.63 18.69
N ILE A 176 -6.94 -37.88 19.04
CA ILE A 176 -7.06 -38.97 18.08
C ILE A 176 -8.53 -39.26 17.87
N THR A 177 -8.99 -39.14 16.64
CA THR A 177 -10.35 -39.46 16.24
C THR A 177 -10.36 -40.54 15.18
N GLY A 178 -11.30 -41.43 15.21
CA GLY A 178 -11.46 -42.51 14.23
C GLY A 178 -12.33 -43.66 14.75
N ASN A 179 -12.50 -44.66 13.93
CA ASN A 179 -13.23 -45.89 14.27
C ASN A 179 -12.25 -47.07 14.31
N VAL A 180 -12.41 -47.89 15.30
CA VAL A 180 -11.75 -49.21 15.39
C VAL A 180 -12.74 -50.30 14.94
N ASP A 181 -12.30 -51.21 14.07
CA ASP A 181 -13.16 -52.30 13.67
C ASP A 181 -13.41 -53.26 14.87
N SER A 182 -14.66 -53.47 15.21
CA SER A 182 -15.10 -54.31 16.32
C SER A 182 -14.76 -55.81 16.14
N ARG A 183 -14.26 -56.20 14.97
CA ARG A 183 -13.80 -57.56 14.65
C ARG A 183 -12.30 -57.74 14.87
N GLU A 184 -11.59 -56.63 15.01
CA GLU A 184 -10.13 -56.64 15.22
C GLU A 184 -9.84 -57.05 16.66
N THR A 185 -9.12 -58.16 16.82
CA THR A 185 -8.69 -58.67 18.14
C THR A 185 -7.17 -58.56 18.31
N GLY A 186 -6.49 -57.93 17.36
CA GLY A 186 -5.06 -57.61 17.41
C GLY A 186 -4.76 -56.27 18.06
N ASP A 187 -3.51 -56.05 18.38
CA ASP A 187 -3.01 -54.79 18.86
C ASP A 187 -3.01 -53.75 17.73
N ILE A 188 -3.57 -52.59 18.02
CA ILE A 188 -3.65 -51.49 17.06
C ILE A 188 -2.66 -50.43 17.48
N ALA A 189 -1.72 -50.08 16.57
CA ALA A 189 -0.72 -49.05 16.81
C ALA A 189 -1.12 -47.74 16.10
N TYR A 190 -1.22 -46.67 16.87
CA TYR A 190 -1.39 -45.31 16.35
C TYR A 190 -0.12 -44.51 16.53
N THR A 191 0.34 -43.91 15.45
CA THR A 191 1.53 -43.04 15.45
C THR A 191 1.10 -41.60 15.46
N VAL A 192 1.65 -40.80 16.36
CA VAL A 192 1.36 -39.36 16.53
C VAL A 192 2.66 -38.60 16.53
N ASN A 193 2.73 -37.58 15.71
CA ASN A 193 3.85 -36.65 15.69
C ASN A 193 3.54 -35.45 16.58
N PHE A 194 4.50 -35.06 17.39
CA PHE A 194 4.40 -33.87 18.24
C PHE A 194 5.74 -33.13 18.27
N TYR A 195 5.69 -31.86 18.65
CA TYR A 195 6.85 -30.98 18.63
C TYR A 195 7.21 -30.53 20.05
N ASP A 196 8.50 -30.41 20.30
CA ASP A 196 9.05 -29.82 21.51
C ASP A 196 9.05 -28.27 21.43
N SER A 197 9.34 -27.63 22.56
CA SER A 197 9.51 -26.16 22.66
C SER A 197 10.63 -25.61 21.79
N LEU A 198 11.56 -26.47 21.36
CA LEU A 198 12.64 -26.13 20.44
C LEU A 198 12.30 -26.42 18.95
N GLY A 199 11.10 -26.97 18.69
CA GLY A 199 10.68 -27.34 17.33
C GLY A 199 11.19 -28.70 16.86
N ASN A 200 11.78 -29.52 17.72
CA ASN A 200 12.16 -30.86 17.38
C ASN A 200 10.93 -31.75 17.23
N GLU A 201 10.88 -32.56 16.18
CA GLU A 201 9.81 -33.52 15.94
C GLU A 201 10.04 -34.82 16.66
N TYR A 202 9.06 -35.27 17.38
CA TYR A 202 9.02 -36.56 18.06
C TYR A 202 7.84 -37.37 17.55
N GLN A 203 8.02 -38.66 17.48
CA GLN A 203 6.96 -39.59 17.13
C GLN A 203 6.67 -40.49 18.34
N ALA A 204 5.44 -40.50 18.78
CA ALA A 204 4.94 -41.39 19.78
C ALA A 204 4.06 -42.48 19.15
N THR A 205 4.30 -43.73 19.50
CA THR A 205 3.45 -44.83 19.11
C THR A 205 2.58 -45.23 20.31
N LEU A 206 1.27 -45.12 20.18
CA LEU A 206 0.29 -45.58 21.18
C LEU A 206 -0.26 -46.94 20.73
N ASN A 207 -0.11 -47.93 21.57
CA ASN A 207 -0.66 -49.25 21.30
C ASN A 207 -1.97 -49.44 22.05
N LEU A 208 -3.01 -49.80 21.32
CA LEU A 208 -4.29 -50.22 21.84
C LEU A 208 -4.30 -51.73 21.86
N THR A 209 -4.28 -52.35 23.02
CA THR A 209 -4.38 -53.82 23.17
C THR A 209 -5.84 -54.19 23.43
N TYR A 210 -6.28 -55.21 22.74
CA TYR A 210 -7.62 -55.78 22.96
C TYR A 210 -7.72 -56.34 24.39
N ASP A 211 -8.78 -55.94 25.10
CA ASP A 211 -9.05 -56.42 26.44
C ASP A 211 -10.20 -57.41 26.47
N SER A 212 -11.42 -56.94 26.15
CA SER A 212 -12.59 -57.78 26.22
C SER A 212 -13.70 -57.29 25.27
N LYS A 213 -14.55 -58.23 24.91
CA LYS A 213 -15.78 -57.94 24.14
C LYS A 213 -17.01 -58.33 24.94
N ASP A 214 -17.84 -57.38 25.29
CA ASP A 214 -19.15 -57.63 25.85
C ASP A 214 -20.16 -57.90 24.74
N ALA A 215 -20.50 -59.18 24.54
CA ALA A 215 -21.44 -59.58 23.52
C ALA A 215 -22.89 -59.12 23.81
N ALA A 216 -23.22 -58.86 25.06
CA ALA A 216 -24.57 -58.41 25.45
C ALA A 216 -24.76 -56.92 25.21
N ALA A 217 -23.70 -56.10 25.45
CA ALA A 217 -23.71 -54.66 25.20
C ALA A 217 -23.26 -54.28 23.80
N GLY A 218 -22.66 -55.20 23.03
CA GLY A 218 -22.08 -54.91 21.71
C GLY A 218 -20.87 -54.00 21.76
N THR A 219 -20.22 -53.87 22.92
CA THR A 219 -19.06 -52.99 23.12
C THR A 219 -17.75 -53.81 23.16
N THR A 220 -16.68 -53.24 22.62
CA THR A 220 -15.35 -53.81 22.65
C THR A 220 -14.44 -52.85 23.41
N SER A 221 -13.75 -53.36 24.43
CA SER A 221 -12.84 -52.60 25.26
C SER A 221 -11.41 -52.80 24.83
N TYR A 222 -10.67 -51.71 24.77
CA TYR A 222 -9.22 -51.71 24.49
C TYR A 222 -8.48 -50.99 25.61
N ASN A 223 -7.36 -51.53 26.02
CA ASN A 223 -6.47 -50.89 26.95
C ASN A 223 -5.39 -50.08 26.18
N VAL A 224 -5.24 -48.83 26.58
CA VAL A 224 -4.18 -47.98 26.03
C VAL A 224 -2.87 -48.33 26.76
N VAL A 225 -1.95 -48.98 26.09
CA VAL A 225 -0.61 -49.28 26.60
C VAL A 225 0.33 -48.22 26.03
N GLY A 226 1.07 -47.52 26.89
CA GLY A 226 2.04 -46.53 26.46
C GLY A 226 3.07 -47.17 25.52
N GLY A 227 3.24 -46.53 24.35
CA GLY A 227 4.21 -46.94 23.36
C GLY A 227 5.55 -46.24 23.53
N SER A 228 6.47 -46.50 22.61
CA SER A 228 7.78 -45.85 22.56
C SER A 228 7.69 -44.46 21.96
N VAL A 229 8.43 -43.51 22.54
CA VAL A 229 8.67 -42.20 21.94
C VAL A 229 10.03 -42.22 21.27
N THR A 230 10.06 -41.93 19.98
CA THR A 230 11.29 -41.84 19.20
C THR A 230 11.46 -40.41 18.71
N MET A 231 12.65 -39.87 18.87
CA MET A 231 13.02 -38.59 18.25
C MET A 231 13.27 -38.88 16.77
N LEU A 232 12.52 -38.22 15.89
CA LEU A 232 12.81 -38.21 14.47
C LEU A 232 14.06 -37.34 14.28
N SER A 233 15.17 -38.01 13.98
CA SER A 233 16.46 -37.34 13.70
C SER A 233 16.23 -36.25 12.64
N LEU A 234 16.57 -35.03 12.97
CA LEU A 234 16.68 -33.94 12.02
C LEU A 234 17.60 -34.42 10.88
N ILE A 235 17.02 -34.66 9.71
CA ILE A 235 17.81 -34.78 8.49
C ILE A 235 18.55 -33.45 8.39
N HIS A 236 19.89 -33.50 8.36
CA HIS A 236 20.75 -32.35 8.15
C HIS A 236 20.14 -31.38 7.17
N ILE A 237 19.73 -30.20 7.63
CA ILE A 237 19.68 -29.04 6.78
C ILE A 237 21.15 -28.78 6.47
N SER A 238 21.60 -29.26 5.31
CA SER A 238 22.88 -28.85 4.76
C SER A 238 22.88 -27.34 4.68
N GLU A 239 23.81 -26.71 5.40
CA GLU A 239 24.04 -25.27 5.24
C GLU A 239 24.04 -24.92 3.75
N PRO A 240 23.35 -23.83 3.34
CA PRO A 240 23.47 -23.37 1.98
C PRO A 240 24.96 -23.09 1.74
N THR A 241 25.59 -23.93 0.93
CA THR A 241 26.95 -23.71 0.46
C THR A 241 27.03 -22.29 -0.10
N ARG A 242 27.71 -21.41 0.63
CA ARG A 242 28.15 -20.13 0.09
C ARG A 242 29.07 -20.45 -1.08
N HIS A 243 28.56 -20.34 -2.28
CA HIS A 243 29.40 -20.19 -3.44
C HIS A 243 30.13 -18.85 -3.34
N SER A 244 31.34 -18.89 -2.80
CA SER A 244 32.32 -17.82 -2.99
C SER A 244 32.66 -17.78 -4.48
N LEU A 245 32.11 -16.83 -5.21
CA LEU A 245 32.67 -16.45 -6.50
C LEU A 245 33.99 -15.75 -6.24
N ILE A 246 35.09 -16.52 -6.41
CA ILE A 246 36.45 -15.98 -6.58
C ILE A 246 36.60 -15.69 -8.07
N SER A 247 36.81 -14.42 -8.39
CA SER A 247 37.76 -13.89 -9.37
C SER A 247 37.56 -12.41 -9.55
#